data_60b77c07027c20f03f4bb8eaeee142dc
#
_entry.id   60b77c07027c20f03f4bb8eaeee142dc
#
_cell.length_a   1.000
_cell.length_b   1.000
_cell.length_c   1.000
_cell.angle_alpha   90.00
_cell.angle_beta   90.00
_cell.angle_gamma   90.00
#
_symmetry.space_group_name_H-M   'P 1'
#
loop_
_entity.id
_entity.type
_entity.pdbx_description
1 polymer ?
#
loop_
_entity_poly.entity_id
_entity_poly.type
_entity_poly.pdbx_seq_one_letter_code
_entity_poly.pdbx_strand_id
1 'polypeptide(L)'
;MIERELSEVAAAVGGVLRGNDGPVSTVVTDSRLAEPGALFVALRGEHHDGHGFVPDAFERGATAALVERPTEGSVVEVADTGRALLDLAADERVRTRDVRVLAITGANGKTSTKDLAAAVIGTRARTHASPASFNNEVGLPMTLLGSPPATEVVIAEMGARRAGDVTLLCEIARPDAVVVTNVGVAHLGIFGSWDEIVRASREPVEWLGSDGVAILNADDPVVRGFAQGARADVLTFGIEAPADVRAEQLELGDDARATFTLVAGSEREPVELQVPGEHMVPNALAAAAGGRWLGMSVGECAAALKGATIARWRMGTFRTGSGVLVVNDAYNANPESMAAGLKTARWMAREGRLVAVLGHMAELGPIAFDEHEKVGELAVRIGVDRLITVGDEARAIARAAVREGLVPESVASYDDTAEAGADVLAWTRSGDVVLLKGSRVAGLERVAEVLGEPGGVR
;
A
#
# COMPACT_ATOMS: atom_id res chain seq x y z
N MET A 1 5.70 6.11 -20.04
CA MET A 1 4.95 7.06 -20.91
C MET A 1 5.22 6.71 -22.38
N ILE A 2 4.23 6.83 -23.24
CA ILE A 2 4.47 6.77 -24.69
C ILE A 2 5.37 7.93 -25.07
N GLU A 3 6.44 7.66 -25.88
CA GLU A 3 7.36 8.70 -26.36
C GLU A 3 6.60 9.80 -27.11
N ARG A 4 6.90 11.06 -26.80
CA ARG A 4 6.29 12.25 -27.42
C ARG A 4 7.25 13.44 -27.43
N GLU A 5 7.00 14.38 -28.32
CA GLU A 5 7.74 15.64 -28.36
C GLU A 5 7.36 16.55 -27.19
N LEU A 6 8.27 17.42 -26.75
CA LEU A 6 8.01 18.38 -25.69
C LEU A 6 6.88 19.36 -26.02
N SER A 7 6.70 19.71 -27.29
CA SER A 7 5.56 20.51 -27.74
C SER A 7 4.23 19.83 -27.50
N GLU A 8 4.14 18.48 -27.59
CA GLU A 8 2.95 17.71 -27.24
C GLU A 8 2.73 17.68 -25.71
N VAL A 9 3.82 17.58 -24.94
CA VAL A 9 3.76 17.72 -23.47
C VAL A 9 3.21 19.10 -23.10
N ALA A 10 3.78 20.18 -23.69
CA ALA A 10 3.34 21.53 -23.42
C ALA A 10 1.85 21.73 -23.75
N ALA A 11 1.38 21.16 -24.86
CA ALA A 11 -0.05 21.21 -25.23
C ALA A 11 -0.92 20.44 -24.22
N ALA A 12 -0.50 19.26 -23.76
CA ALA A 12 -1.24 18.43 -22.81
C ALA A 12 -1.41 19.10 -21.44
N VAL A 13 -0.40 19.87 -20.99
CA VAL A 13 -0.40 20.52 -19.66
C VAL A 13 -0.76 22.02 -19.71
N GLY A 14 -1.11 22.55 -20.90
CA GLY A 14 -1.39 23.98 -21.08
C GLY A 14 -0.18 24.88 -20.77
N GLY A 15 1.04 24.36 -20.98
CA GLY A 15 2.30 25.04 -20.72
C GLY A 15 2.91 25.70 -21.94
N VAL A 16 4.05 26.37 -21.74
CA VAL A 16 4.82 27.05 -22.78
C VAL A 16 6.18 26.37 -22.92
N LEU A 17 6.47 25.83 -24.11
CA LEU A 17 7.79 25.28 -24.43
C LEU A 17 8.82 26.42 -24.54
N ARG A 18 9.94 26.29 -23.85
CA ARG A 18 11.12 27.11 -23.94
C ARG A 18 12.33 26.25 -24.30
N GLY A 19 13.17 26.68 -25.18
CA GLY A 19 14.33 25.92 -25.67
C GLY A 19 13.99 25.05 -26.87
N ASN A 20 14.69 23.93 -27.00
CA ASN A 20 14.54 23.01 -28.15
C ASN A 20 13.39 22.04 -27.93
N ASP A 21 12.65 21.75 -28.99
CA ASP A 21 11.73 20.60 -29.01
C ASP A 21 12.52 19.30 -29.15
N GLY A 22 12.02 18.23 -28.56
CA GLY A 22 12.66 16.92 -28.63
C GLY A 22 11.87 15.85 -27.87
N PRO A 23 12.17 14.57 -28.14
CA PRO A 23 11.40 13.48 -27.60
C PRO A 23 11.69 13.24 -26.09
N VAL A 24 10.63 12.96 -25.33
CA VAL A 24 10.68 12.45 -23.96
C VAL A 24 9.85 11.17 -23.85
N SER A 25 10.35 10.20 -23.10
CA SER A 25 9.75 8.88 -22.97
C SER A 25 9.55 8.42 -21.52
N THR A 26 10.17 9.12 -20.57
CA THR A 26 10.04 8.86 -19.14
C THR A 26 9.75 10.13 -18.37
N VAL A 27 9.11 10.00 -17.22
CA VAL A 27 8.86 11.11 -16.28
C VAL A 27 9.47 10.77 -14.96
N VAL A 28 10.22 11.71 -14.36
CA VAL A 28 10.83 11.55 -13.04
C VAL A 28 10.58 12.77 -12.17
N THR A 29 10.37 12.56 -10.88
CA THR A 29 10.22 13.61 -9.85
C THR A 29 11.44 13.67 -8.92
N ASP A 30 12.37 12.73 -9.05
CA ASP A 30 13.63 12.66 -8.33
C ASP A 30 14.77 12.86 -9.33
N SER A 31 15.56 13.94 -9.17
CA SER A 31 16.68 14.25 -10.06
C SER A 31 17.73 13.14 -10.16
N ARG A 32 17.85 12.32 -9.11
CA ARG A 32 18.80 11.20 -9.06
C ARG A 32 18.47 10.08 -10.03
N LEU A 33 17.20 10.02 -10.49
CA LEU A 33 16.69 9.05 -11.47
C LEU A 33 16.67 9.61 -12.90
N ALA A 34 17.17 10.83 -13.09
CA ALA A 34 17.21 11.45 -14.41
C ALA A 34 18.19 10.72 -15.34
N GLU A 35 17.73 10.48 -16.58
CA GLU A 35 18.46 9.81 -17.65
C GLU A 35 18.06 10.39 -19.02
N PRO A 36 18.76 10.08 -20.12
CA PRO A 36 18.36 10.50 -21.46
C PRO A 36 16.93 10.07 -21.81
N GLY A 37 16.12 11.00 -22.32
CA GLY A 37 14.69 10.80 -22.56
C GLY A 37 13.79 11.15 -21.37
N ALA A 38 14.33 11.49 -20.19
CA ALA A 38 13.53 11.87 -19.03
C ALA A 38 13.05 13.32 -19.10
N LEU A 39 11.78 13.51 -18.73
CA LEU A 39 11.18 14.78 -18.31
C LEU A 39 11.23 14.86 -16.79
N PHE A 40 12.06 15.76 -16.24
CA PHE A 40 12.09 16.01 -14.81
C PHE A 40 10.98 16.98 -14.40
N VAL A 41 10.10 16.56 -13.46
CA VAL A 41 9.03 17.43 -12.93
C VAL A 41 9.46 18.06 -11.62
N ALA A 42 9.64 19.39 -11.63
CA ALA A 42 10.10 20.15 -10.47
C ALA A 42 8.94 20.45 -9.50
N LEU A 43 8.53 19.43 -8.74
CA LEU A 43 7.43 19.57 -7.76
C LEU A 43 7.84 20.42 -6.56
N ARG A 44 6.87 21.18 -6.01
CA ARG A 44 7.00 21.83 -4.72
C ARG A 44 6.42 20.96 -3.62
N GLY A 45 7.28 20.50 -2.72
CA GLY A 45 6.87 19.79 -1.51
C GLY A 45 6.88 20.71 -0.28
N GLU A 46 6.41 20.21 0.85
CA GLU A 46 6.39 20.94 2.12
C GLU A 46 7.79 21.33 2.61
N HIS A 47 8.81 20.53 2.32
CA HIS A 47 10.19 20.73 2.81
C HIS A 47 11.21 21.04 1.71
N HIS A 48 10.90 20.76 0.46
CA HIS A 48 11.82 20.92 -0.67
C HIS A 48 11.12 21.53 -1.89
N ASP A 49 11.80 22.46 -2.57
CA ASP A 49 11.41 22.98 -3.88
C ASP A 49 12.20 22.25 -4.96
N GLY A 50 11.52 21.42 -5.77
CA GLY A 50 12.09 20.64 -6.87
C GLY A 50 12.84 21.48 -7.90
N HIS A 51 12.51 22.77 -8.05
CA HIS A 51 13.21 23.67 -8.96
C HIS A 51 14.71 23.83 -8.64
N GLY A 52 15.10 23.66 -7.37
CA GLY A 52 16.51 23.67 -6.96
C GLY A 52 17.32 22.49 -7.52
N PHE A 53 16.66 21.42 -7.95
CA PHE A 53 17.29 20.21 -8.49
C PHE A 53 17.26 20.12 -10.03
N VAL A 54 16.72 21.13 -10.73
CA VAL A 54 16.68 21.15 -12.22
C VAL A 54 18.10 21.10 -12.82
N PRO A 55 19.10 21.86 -12.33
CA PRO A 55 20.45 21.73 -12.84
C PRO A 55 21.03 20.31 -12.66
N ASP A 56 20.84 19.70 -11.48
CA ASP A 56 21.29 18.32 -11.22
C ASP A 56 20.60 17.30 -12.14
N ALA A 57 19.31 17.46 -12.41
CA ALA A 57 18.60 16.61 -13.35
C ALA A 57 19.18 16.70 -14.77
N PHE A 58 19.49 17.91 -15.27
CA PHE A 58 20.14 18.10 -16.57
C PHE A 58 21.58 17.55 -16.60
N GLU A 59 22.36 17.75 -15.54
CA GLU A 59 23.71 17.17 -15.43
C GLU A 59 23.68 15.63 -15.49
N ARG A 60 22.61 15.01 -14.99
CA ARG A 60 22.39 13.55 -15.04
C ARG A 60 21.81 13.07 -16.35
N GLY A 61 21.41 13.97 -17.24
CA GLY A 61 20.98 13.64 -18.59
C GLY A 61 19.49 13.80 -18.85
N ALA A 62 18.71 14.41 -17.97
CA ALA A 62 17.33 14.76 -18.29
C ALA A 62 17.26 15.53 -19.60
N THR A 63 16.35 15.15 -20.49
CA THR A 63 16.15 15.82 -21.79
C THR A 63 15.45 17.16 -21.61
N ALA A 64 14.53 17.24 -20.63
CA ALA A 64 13.74 18.42 -20.35
C ALA A 64 13.29 18.49 -18.89
N ALA A 65 12.77 19.66 -18.50
CA ALA A 65 12.11 19.82 -17.21
C ALA A 65 10.74 20.51 -17.34
N LEU A 66 9.81 20.15 -16.46
CA LEU A 66 8.55 20.82 -16.22
C LEU A 66 8.72 21.75 -15.01
N VAL A 67 8.53 23.07 -15.20
CA VAL A 67 8.89 24.09 -14.22
C VAL A 67 7.82 25.20 -14.12
N GLU A 68 7.81 25.95 -13.00
CA GLU A 68 6.90 27.08 -12.76
C GLU A 68 7.57 28.45 -12.96
N ARG A 69 8.86 28.47 -13.26
CA ARG A 69 9.64 29.70 -13.46
C ARG A 69 10.70 29.50 -14.54
N PRO A 70 11.13 30.56 -15.22
CA PRO A 70 12.16 30.49 -16.24
C PRO A 70 13.43 29.81 -15.73
N THR A 71 13.94 28.86 -16.47
CA THR A 71 15.11 28.05 -16.15
C THR A 71 15.88 27.79 -17.46
N GLU A 72 17.21 27.64 -17.38
CA GLU A 72 18.04 27.27 -18.52
C GLU A 72 17.76 25.82 -18.96
N GLY A 73 17.88 25.58 -20.28
CA GLY A 73 17.64 24.28 -20.88
C GLY A 73 16.30 24.20 -21.63
N SER A 74 15.94 23.01 -22.09
CA SER A 74 14.63 22.74 -22.69
C SER A 74 13.60 22.49 -21.58
N VAL A 75 12.63 23.40 -21.43
CA VAL A 75 11.65 23.34 -20.34
C VAL A 75 10.23 23.59 -20.86
N VAL A 76 9.27 23.00 -20.19
CA VAL A 76 7.87 23.35 -20.29
C VAL A 76 7.50 24.17 -19.06
N GLU A 77 7.20 25.46 -19.28
CA GLU A 77 6.82 26.39 -18.21
C GLU A 77 5.31 26.34 -18.00
N VAL A 78 4.88 26.10 -16.76
CA VAL A 78 3.48 25.98 -16.33
C VAL A 78 3.20 26.82 -15.09
N ALA A 79 1.94 27.03 -14.76
CA ALA A 79 1.55 27.74 -13.56
C ALA A 79 1.73 26.92 -12.27
N ASP A 80 1.58 25.59 -12.35
CA ASP A 80 1.63 24.64 -11.24
C ASP A 80 2.11 23.28 -11.76
N THR A 81 3.27 22.83 -11.29
CA THR A 81 3.89 21.58 -11.76
C THR A 81 3.16 20.35 -11.21
N GLY A 82 2.52 20.42 -10.04
CA GLY A 82 1.70 19.35 -9.50
C GLY A 82 0.44 19.13 -10.35
N ARG A 83 -0.26 20.24 -10.70
CA ARG A 83 -1.42 20.17 -11.60
C ARG A 83 -1.01 19.67 -12.99
N ALA A 84 0.09 20.13 -13.53
CA ALA A 84 0.58 19.70 -14.82
C ALA A 84 0.95 18.20 -14.85
N LEU A 85 1.46 17.65 -13.76
CA LEU A 85 1.71 16.20 -13.63
C LEU A 85 0.40 15.40 -13.72
N LEU A 86 -0.67 15.87 -13.07
CA LEU A 86 -2.01 15.27 -13.15
C LEU A 86 -2.56 15.33 -14.59
N ASP A 87 -2.48 16.49 -15.24
CA ASP A 87 -2.97 16.71 -16.59
C ASP A 87 -2.20 15.85 -17.60
N LEU A 88 -0.86 15.72 -17.45
CA LEU A 88 -0.04 14.85 -18.28
C LEU A 88 -0.43 13.36 -18.14
N ALA A 89 -0.68 12.92 -16.91
CA ALA A 89 -1.12 11.55 -16.67
C ALA A 89 -2.54 11.28 -17.22
N ALA A 90 -3.45 12.25 -17.11
CA ALA A 90 -4.77 12.16 -17.70
C ALA A 90 -4.73 12.10 -19.24
N ASP A 91 -3.84 12.89 -19.89
CA ASP A 91 -3.59 12.81 -21.34
C ASP A 91 -2.99 11.45 -21.74
N GLU A 92 -2.01 10.94 -20.98
CA GLU A 92 -1.47 9.60 -21.22
C GLU A 92 -2.55 8.53 -21.12
N ARG A 93 -3.48 8.63 -20.14
CA ARG A 93 -4.60 7.70 -20.00
C ARG A 93 -5.57 7.75 -21.19
N VAL A 94 -5.77 8.93 -21.81
CA VAL A 94 -6.55 9.04 -23.05
C VAL A 94 -5.83 8.36 -24.22
N ARG A 95 -4.52 8.48 -24.31
CA ARG A 95 -3.71 7.82 -25.35
C ARG A 95 -3.64 6.30 -25.16
N THR A 96 -3.74 5.82 -23.92
CA THR A 96 -3.72 4.39 -23.54
C THR A 96 -5.10 3.87 -23.18
N ARG A 97 -6.17 4.38 -23.81
CA ARG A 97 -7.58 4.04 -23.48
C ARG A 97 -7.90 2.55 -23.56
N ASP A 98 -7.15 1.79 -24.38
CA ASP A 98 -7.33 0.34 -24.55
C ASP A 98 -6.68 -0.48 -23.41
N VAL A 99 -5.84 0.15 -22.59
CA VAL A 99 -5.26 -0.45 -21.38
C VAL A 99 -6.34 -0.46 -20.29
N ARG A 100 -6.62 -1.62 -19.71
CA ARG A 100 -7.59 -1.75 -18.61
C ARG A 100 -6.97 -1.29 -17.28
N VAL A 101 -7.75 -0.64 -16.44
CA VAL A 101 -7.29 -0.16 -15.14
C VAL A 101 -8.11 -0.78 -14.02
N LEU A 102 -7.43 -1.51 -13.13
CA LEU A 102 -7.98 -1.98 -11.85
C LEU A 102 -7.50 -1.04 -10.74
N ALA A 103 -8.40 -0.26 -10.17
CA ALA A 103 -8.10 0.55 -8.99
C ALA A 103 -8.31 -0.25 -7.71
N ILE A 104 -7.46 -0.01 -6.69
CA ILE A 104 -7.56 -0.67 -5.39
C ILE A 104 -7.49 0.39 -4.30
N THR A 105 -8.54 0.45 -3.47
CA THR A 105 -8.67 1.37 -2.34
C THR A 105 -9.16 0.69 -1.07
N GLY A 106 -9.25 1.44 0.03
CA GLY A 106 -9.71 1.02 1.35
C GLY A 106 -8.75 1.44 2.45
N ALA A 107 -9.10 1.22 3.70
CA ALA A 107 -8.27 1.59 4.84
C ALA A 107 -7.03 0.69 4.95
N ASN A 108 -7.22 -0.62 4.92
CA ASN A 108 -6.18 -1.64 5.08
C ASN A 108 -6.08 -2.57 3.88
N GLY A 109 -4.91 -3.17 3.65
CA GLY A 109 -4.71 -4.22 2.65
C GLY A 109 -4.50 -3.74 1.21
N LYS A 110 -4.60 -2.44 0.89
CA LYS A 110 -4.44 -1.90 -0.48
C LYS A 110 -3.20 -2.43 -1.20
N THR A 111 -2.02 -2.21 -0.64
CA THR A 111 -0.74 -2.60 -1.26
C THR A 111 -0.62 -4.11 -1.38
N SER A 112 -1.00 -4.87 -0.33
CA SER A 112 -0.98 -6.33 -0.37
C SER A 112 -1.95 -6.87 -1.44
N THR A 113 -3.15 -6.31 -1.53
CA THR A 113 -4.11 -6.66 -2.60
C THR A 113 -3.57 -6.32 -3.98
N LYS A 114 -2.94 -5.16 -4.14
CA LYS A 114 -2.28 -4.73 -5.39
C LYS A 114 -1.19 -5.72 -5.81
N ASP A 115 -0.33 -6.12 -4.89
CA ASP A 115 0.77 -7.05 -5.19
C ASP A 115 0.24 -8.44 -5.54
N LEU A 116 -0.75 -8.94 -4.79
CA LEU A 116 -1.41 -10.22 -5.09
C LEU A 116 -2.18 -10.15 -6.41
N ALA A 117 -2.88 -9.05 -6.70
CA ALA A 117 -3.56 -8.86 -7.97
C ALA A 117 -2.57 -8.78 -9.14
N ALA A 118 -1.41 -8.13 -8.95
CA ALA A 118 -0.35 -8.10 -9.95
C ALA A 118 0.21 -9.51 -10.24
N ALA A 119 0.38 -10.33 -9.20
CA ALA A 119 0.79 -11.71 -9.36
C ALA A 119 -0.27 -12.55 -10.10
N VAL A 120 -1.56 -12.40 -9.75
CA VAL A 120 -2.66 -13.12 -10.39
C VAL A 120 -2.82 -12.70 -11.85
N ILE A 121 -3.04 -11.41 -12.09
CA ILE A 121 -3.35 -10.86 -13.43
C ILE A 121 -2.12 -10.96 -14.34
N GLY A 122 -0.92 -10.82 -13.79
CA GLY A 122 0.34 -10.91 -14.53
C GLY A 122 0.60 -12.27 -15.19
N THR A 123 -0.08 -13.35 -14.76
CA THR A 123 -0.03 -14.64 -15.45
C THR A 123 -0.81 -14.66 -16.77
N ARG A 124 -1.73 -13.71 -16.96
CA ARG A 124 -2.65 -13.65 -18.10
C ARG A 124 -2.41 -12.47 -19.03
N ALA A 125 -1.99 -11.32 -18.48
CA ALA A 125 -1.83 -10.07 -19.20
C ALA A 125 -0.53 -9.36 -18.79
N ARG A 126 0.05 -8.59 -19.71
CA ARG A 126 1.19 -7.71 -19.39
C ARG A 126 0.72 -6.63 -18.44
N THR A 127 1.10 -6.75 -17.18
CA THR A 127 0.58 -5.95 -16.07
C THR A 127 1.63 -4.97 -15.57
N HIS A 128 1.21 -3.72 -15.35
CA HIS A 128 1.98 -2.72 -14.62
C HIS A 128 1.22 -2.35 -13.35
N ALA A 129 1.89 -2.36 -12.19
CA ALA A 129 1.28 -2.03 -10.91
C ALA A 129 1.97 -0.84 -10.25
N SER A 130 1.24 -0.09 -9.44
CA SER A 130 1.82 1.02 -8.67
C SER A 130 3.08 0.58 -7.92
N PRO A 131 4.24 1.24 -8.14
CA PRO A 131 5.44 0.97 -7.35
C PRO A 131 5.16 1.26 -5.87
N ALA A 132 5.63 0.40 -4.98
CA ALA A 132 5.41 0.54 -3.53
C ALA A 132 3.95 0.93 -3.20
N SER A 133 3.73 2.06 -2.51
CA SER A 133 2.41 2.62 -2.20
C SER A 133 2.20 3.97 -2.90
N PHE A 134 2.50 4.04 -4.20
CA PHE A 134 2.25 5.21 -5.04
C PHE A 134 0.74 5.36 -5.26
N ASN A 135 0.05 6.02 -4.33
CA ASN A 135 -1.41 6.00 -4.21
C ASN A 135 -2.06 7.38 -4.06
N ASN A 136 -1.29 8.45 -4.21
CA ASN A 136 -1.74 9.84 -4.07
C ASN A 136 -1.61 10.62 -5.39
N GLU A 137 -1.83 11.94 -5.33
CA GLU A 137 -1.78 12.90 -6.45
C GLU A 137 -0.41 13.02 -7.16
N VAL A 138 0.64 12.43 -6.60
CA VAL A 138 1.95 12.29 -7.26
C VAL A 138 2.17 10.84 -7.69
N GLY A 139 1.90 9.89 -6.81
CA GLY A 139 2.19 8.48 -7.03
C GLY A 139 1.36 7.83 -8.13
N LEU A 140 0.05 8.13 -8.19
CA LEU A 140 -0.81 7.60 -9.24
C LEU A 140 -0.42 8.10 -10.64
N PRO A 141 -0.19 9.42 -10.87
CA PRO A 141 0.37 9.91 -12.13
C PRO A 141 1.66 9.21 -12.53
N MET A 142 2.59 9.05 -11.58
CA MET A 142 3.86 8.35 -11.83
C MET A 142 3.64 6.87 -12.21
N THR A 143 2.62 6.21 -11.65
CA THR A 143 2.23 4.86 -12.05
C THR A 143 1.75 4.82 -13.50
N LEU A 144 0.85 5.72 -13.90
CA LEU A 144 0.32 5.76 -15.27
C LEU A 144 1.40 6.11 -16.29
N LEU A 145 2.19 7.16 -16.01
CA LEU A 145 3.29 7.62 -16.87
C LEU A 145 4.46 6.63 -16.91
N GLY A 146 4.68 5.85 -15.85
CA GLY A 146 5.69 4.79 -15.79
C GLY A 146 5.28 3.49 -16.48
N SER A 147 4.04 3.39 -16.98
CA SER A 147 3.55 2.18 -17.63
C SER A 147 4.27 1.90 -18.94
N PRO A 148 4.87 0.69 -19.12
CA PRO A 148 5.50 0.31 -20.39
C PRO A 148 4.51 0.31 -21.56
N PRO A 149 4.92 0.64 -22.80
CA PRO A 149 4.03 0.72 -23.96
C PRO A 149 3.24 -0.56 -24.28
N ALA A 150 3.76 -1.72 -23.86
CA ALA A 150 3.10 -3.01 -24.10
C ALA A 150 2.13 -3.44 -22.98
N THR A 151 1.89 -2.57 -21.99
CA THR A 151 0.99 -2.87 -20.87
C THR A 151 -0.46 -3.08 -21.37
N GLU A 152 -1.11 -4.10 -20.84
CA GLU A 152 -2.52 -4.42 -21.11
C GLU A 152 -3.40 -4.11 -19.90
N VAL A 153 -2.84 -4.21 -18.68
CA VAL A 153 -3.55 -3.92 -17.44
C VAL A 153 -2.67 -3.08 -16.52
N VAL A 154 -3.22 -1.96 -16.03
CA VAL A 154 -2.63 -1.19 -14.93
C VAL A 154 -3.37 -1.51 -13.65
N ILE A 155 -2.65 -1.81 -12.57
CA ILE A 155 -3.20 -1.96 -11.22
C ILE A 155 -2.78 -0.74 -10.41
N ALA A 156 -3.75 0.13 -10.14
CA ALA A 156 -3.53 1.43 -9.52
C ALA A 156 -3.96 1.39 -8.05
N GLU A 157 -3.03 1.58 -7.13
CA GLU A 157 -3.38 1.83 -5.74
C GLU A 157 -3.89 3.26 -5.57
N MET A 158 -5.01 3.45 -4.87
CA MET A 158 -5.61 4.76 -4.60
C MET A 158 -5.81 4.95 -3.10
N GLY A 159 -5.22 5.99 -2.54
CA GLY A 159 -5.36 6.40 -1.16
C GLY A 159 -6.13 7.71 -1.05
N ALA A 160 -6.82 7.91 0.07
CA ALA A 160 -7.50 9.15 0.39
C ALA A 160 -7.04 9.68 1.74
N ARG A 161 -6.95 10.99 1.87
CA ARG A 161 -6.82 11.74 3.12
C ARG A 161 -8.00 12.67 3.34
N ARG A 162 -8.72 13.05 2.26
CA ARG A 162 -9.88 13.93 2.27
C ARG A 162 -10.93 13.42 1.30
N ALA A 163 -12.18 13.82 1.52
CA ALA A 163 -13.22 13.64 0.52
C ALA A 163 -12.86 14.39 -0.77
N GLY A 164 -13.08 13.74 -1.92
CA GLY A 164 -12.70 14.21 -3.25
C GLY A 164 -11.34 13.71 -3.74
N ASP A 165 -10.45 13.21 -2.87
CA ASP A 165 -9.14 12.72 -3.28
C ASP A 165 -9.28 11.50 -4.23
N VAL A 166 -10.11 10.52 -3.87
CA VAL A 166 -10.28 9.33 -4.72
C VAL A 166 -11.04 9.66 -6.00
N THR A 167 -11.98 10.59 -5.95
CA THR A 167 -12.66 11.11 -7.16
C THR A 167 -11.64 11.68 -8.13
N LEU A 168 -10.72 12.56 -7.66
CA LEU A 168 -9.64 13.12 -8.49
C LEU A 168 -8.77 12.02 -9.12
N LEU A 169 -8.38 11.02 -8.31
CA LEU A 169 -7.57 9.91 -8.81
C LEU A 169 -8.33 9.07 -9.86
N CYS A 170 -9.64 8.88 -9.68
CA CYS A 170 -10.50 8.19 -10.65
C CYS A 170 -10.67 9.00 -11.95
N GLU A 171 -10.78 10.33 -11.88
CA GLU A 171 -10.83 11.19 -13.06
C GLU A 171 -9.59 11.06 -13.94
N ILE A 172 -8.42 10.90 -13.30
CA ILE A 172 -7.13 10.75 -13.99
C ILE A 172 -6.97 9.32 -14.54
N ALA A 173 -7.14 8.31 -13.68
CA ALA A 173 -6.88 6.91 -14.04
C ALA A 173 -7.99 6.28 -14.87
N ARG A 174 -9.23 6.76 -14.77
CA ARG A 174 -10.42 6.22 -15.44
C ARG A 174 -10.49 4.70 -15.28
N PRO A 175 -10.67 4.18 -14.05
CA PRO A 175 -10.66 2.75 -13.79
C PRO A 175 -11.84 2.06 -14.44
N ASP A 176 -11.60 0.86 -14.98
CA ASP A 176 -12.62 -0.05 -15.53
C ASP A 176 -13.21 -0.92 -14.40
N ALA A 177 -12.41 -1.18 -13.35
CA ALA A 177 -12.89 -1.85 -12.16
C ALA A 177 -12.22 -1.25 -10.90
N VAL A 178 -12.93 -1.33 -9.78
CA VAL A 178 -12.47 -0.82 -8.48
C VAL A 178 -12.64 -1.90 -7.41
N VAL A 179 -11.58 -2.18 -6.65
CA VAL A 179 -11.62 -2.99 -5.43
C VAL A 179 -11.71 -2.05 -4.23
N VAL A 180 -12.69 -2.29 -3.35
CA VAL A 180 -12.74 -1.67 -2.02
C VAL A 180 -12.51 -2.74 -0.97
N THR A 181 -11.36 -2.67 -0.28
CA THR A 181 -10.94 -3.72 0.66
C THR A 181 -11.71 -3.66 1.98
N ASN A 182 -11.78 -2.50 2.60
CA ASN A 182 -12.48 -2.24 3.87
C ASN A 182 -12.55 -0.74 4.15
N VAL A 183 -13.39 -0.37 5.11
CA VAL A 183 -13.45 0.98 5.70
C VAL A 183 -12.98 0.88 7.15
N GLY A 184 -12.06 1.75 7.56
CA GLY A 184 -11.47 1.75 8.90
C GLY A 184 -11.12 3.15 9.37
N VAL A 185 -10.69 3.28 10.62
CA VAL A 185 -10.40 4.58 11.27
C VAL A 185 -9.05 5.19 10.85
N ALA A 186 -8.37 4.61 9.87
CA ALA A 186 -7.13 5.19 9.34
C ALA A 186 -7.37 6.64 8.88
N HIS A 187 -6.43 7.54 9.22
CA HIS A 187 -6.49 8.96 8.88
C HIS A 187 -7.68 9.73 9.48
N LEU A 188 -8.35 9.21 10.52
CA LEU A 188 -9.50 9.87 11.15
C LEU A 188 -9.16 11.32 11.60
N GLY A 189 -7.94 11.55 12.08
CA GLY A 189 -7.46 12.87 12.46
C GLY A 189 -7.45 13.89 11.32
N ILE A 190 -7.34 13.42 10.07
CA ILE A 190 -7.35 14.26 8.88
C ILE A 190 -8.76 14.39 8.31
N PHE A 191 -9.50 13.28 8.21
CA PHE A 191 -10.90 13.27 7.74
C PHE A 191 -11.86 14.01 8.68
N GLY A 192 -11.56 14.02 9.97
CA GLY A 192 -12.38 14.71 10.99
C GLY A 192 -13.60 13.92 11.47
N SER A 193 -14.17 13.03 10.68
CA SER A 193 -15.32 12.20 11.08
C SER A 193 -15.36 10.86 10.35
N TRP A 194 -16.05 9.89 10.96
CA TRP A 194 -16.37 8.60 10.35
C TRP A 194 -17.18 8.73 9.05
N ASP A 195 -18.15 9.63 9.02
CA ASP A 195 -19.01 9.83 7.85
C ASP A 195 -18.22 10.34 6.64
N GLU A 196 -17.20 11.18 6.85
CA GLU A 196 -16.30 11.64 5.80
C GLU A 196 -15.43 10.48 5.27
N ILE A 197 -14.95 9.58 6.15
CA ILE A 197 -14.20 8.38 5.73
C ILE A 197 -15.09 7.49 4.87
N VAL A 198 -16.32 7.21 5.31
CA VAL A 198 -17.28 6.39 4.57
C VAL A 198 -17.59 7.02 3.20
N ARG A 199 -17.80 8.34 3.16
CA ARG A 199 -18.06 9.08 1.91
C ARG A 199 -16.90 8.93 0.94
N ALA A 200 -15.66 9.24 1.39
CA ALA A 200 -14.47 9.12 0.55
C ALA A 200 -14.23 7.68 0.07
N SER A 201 -14.50 6.68 0.92
CA SER A 201 -14.37 5.26 0.55
C SER A 201 -15.39 4.81 -0.50
N ARG A 202 -16.52 5.50 -0.62
CA ARG A 202 -17.58 5.22 -1.58
C ARG A 202 -17.34 5.88 -2.95
N GLU A 203 -16.58 6.99 -2.99
CA GLU A 203 -16.33 7.78 -4.20
C GLU A 203 -15.97 6.94 -5.44
N PRO A 204 -15.03 5.97 -5.38
CA PRO A 204 -14.64 5.21 -6.56
C PRO A 204 -15.75 4.31 -7.09
N VAL A 205 -16.66 3.84 -6.23
CA VAL A 205 -17.84 3.07 -6.65
C VAL A 205 -18.86 3.99 -7.34
N GLU A 206 -19.07 5.18 -6.81
CA GLU A 206 -19.96 6.19 -7.40
C GLU A 206 -19.43 6.74 -8.73
N TRP A 207 -18.10 6.78 -8.87
CA TRP A 207 -17.45 7.22 -10.10
C TRP A 207 -17.68 6.25 -11.27
N LEU A 208 -17.74 4.94 -11.02
CA LEU A 208 -17.94 3.93 -12.05
C LEU A 208 -19.28 4.12 -12.81
N GLY A 209 -19.22 3.97 -14.13
CA GLY A 209 -20.37 3.88 -15.02
C GLY A 209 -20.98 2.48 -15.06
N SER A 210 -22.01 2.30 -15.89
CA SER A 210 -22.70 1.01 -16.07
C SER A 210 -21.86 -0.07 -16.74
N ASP A 211 -20.74 0.28 -17.33
CA ASP A 211 -19.75 -0.59 -17.98
C ASP A 211 -18.59 -0.97 -17.06
N GLY A 212 -18.56 -0.39 -15.86
CA GLY A 212 -17.55 -0.68 -14.83
C GLY A 212 -17.92 -1.85 -13.92
N VAL A 213 -16.97 -2.29 -13.08
CA VAL A 213 -17.18 -3.33 -12.06
C VAL A 213 -16.69 -2.87 -10.69
N ALA A 214 -17.57 -2.90 -9.69
CA ALA A 214 -17.24 -2.67 -8.30
C ALA A 214 -16.99 -4.02 -7.59
N ILE A 215 -15.76 -4.25 -7.14
CA ILE A 215 -15.33 -5.45 -6.42
C ILE A 215 -15.33 -5.13 -4.92
N LEU A 216 -16.30 -5.64 -4.19
CA LEU A 216 -16.63 -5.21 -2.83
C LEU A 216 -16.43 -6.31 -1.80
N ASN A 217 -15.83 -5.97 -0.65
CA ASN A 217 -15.71 -6.87 0.49
C ASN A 217 -17.09 -7.07 1.15
N ALA A 218 -17.63 -8.28 1.07
CA ALA A 218 -18.91 -8.66 1.66
C ALA A 218 -18.87 -8.77 3.20
N ASP A 219 -17.68 -9.03 3.78
CA ASP A 219 -17.50 -9.15 5.23
C ASP A 219 -17.50 -7.78 5.92
N ASP A 220 -17.19 -6.71 5.20
CA ASP A 220 -17.30 -5.34 5.70
C ASP A 220 -18.71 -4.79 5.44
N PRO A 221 -19.53 -4.57 6.48
CA PRO A 221 -20.93 -4.13 6.31
C PRO A 221 -21.04 -2.75 5.65
N VAL A 222 -20.06 -1.87 5.81
CA VAL A 222 -20.03 -0.54 5.17
C VAL A 222 -19.75 -0.70 3.69
N VAL A 223 -18.70 -1.44 3.32
CA VAL A 223 -18.32 -1.70 1.93
C VAL A 223 -19.43 -2.45 1.19
N ARG A 224 -20.02 -3.48 1.82
CA ARG A 224 -21.16 -4.21 1.28
C ARG A 224 -22.34 -3.27 0.99
N GLY A 225 -22.57 -2.26 1.82
CA GLY A 225 -23.60 -1.25 1.63
C GLY A 225 -23.39 -0.39 0.38
N PHE A 226 -22.17 -0.28 -0.14
CA PHE A 226 -21.88 0.48 -1.36
C PHE A 226 -22.49 -0.12 -2.63
N ALA A 227 -22.86 -1.41 -2.60
CA ALA A 227 -23.60 -2.06 -3.68
C ALA A 227 -24.98 -1.40 -3.92
N GLN A 228 -25.57 -0.80 -2.87
CA GLN A 228 -26.82 -0.11 -2.99
C GLN A 228 -26.66 1.21 -3.74
N GLY A 229 -27.24 1.28 -4.94
CA GLY A 229 -27.16 2.45 -5.80
C GLY A 229 -25.91 2.53 -6.67
N ALA A 230 -25.04 1.51 -6.66
CA ALA A 230 -23.99 1.39 -7.65
C ALA A 230 -24.58 1.28 -9.06
N ARG A 231 -24.00 2.03 -10.01
CA ARG A 231 -24.37 1.93 -11.44
C ARG A 231 -23.62 0.80 -12.12
N ALA A 232 -22.43 0.50 -11.62
CA ALA A 232 -21.55 -0.57 -12.08
C ALA A 232 -22.08 -1.95 -11.69
N ASP A 233 -21.65 -2.98 -12.41
CA ASP A 233 -21.82 -4.35 -11.96
C ASP A 233 -21.08 -4.57 -10.64
N VAL A 234 -21.65 -5.39 -9.75
CA VAL A 234 -21.05 -5.67 -8.44
C VAL A 234 -20.55 -7.11 -8.41
N LEU A 235 -19.29 -7.29 -8.07
CA LEU A 235 -18.65 -8.56 -7.75
C LEU A 235 -18.22 -8.53 -6.29
N THR A 236 -18.58 -9.54 -5.50
CA THR A 236 -18.29 -9.57 -4.07
C THR A 236 -17.22 -10.58 -3.71
N PHE A 237 -16.44 -10.30 -2.68
CA PHE A 237 -15.53 -11.27 -2.08
C PHE A 237 -15.67 -11.28 -0.55
N GLY A 238 -15.41 -12.43 0.09
CA GLY A 238 -15.51 -12.54 1.55
C GLY A 238 -15.21 -13.95 2.06
N ILE A 239 -15.08 -14.07 3.37
CA ILE A 239 -14.86 -15.33 4.11
C ILE A 239 -16.14 -15.74 4.82
N GLU A 240 -16.75 -14.80 5.59
CA GLU A 240 -17.87 -15.05 6.48
C GLU A 240 -19.22 -14.81 5.80
N ALA A 241 -19.33 -13.73 5.06
CA ALA A 241 -20.56 -13.35 4.36
C ALA A 241 -20.69 -14.09 3.02
N PRO A 242 -21.94 -14.34 2.54
CA PRO A 242 -22.14 -14.82 1.18
C PRO A 242 -21.52 -13.87 0.16
N ALA A 243 -20.68 -14.41 -0.73
CA ALA A 243 -19.95 -13.66 -1.73
C ALA A 243 -19.74 -14.48 -3.01
N ASP A 244 -19.49 -13.78 -4.13
CA ASP A 244 -19.21 -14.42 -5.42
C ASP A 244 -17.87 -15.13 -5.45
N VAL A 245 -16.87 -14.55 -4.78
CA VAL A 245 -15.51 -15.12 -4.60
C VAL A 245 -15.27 -15.29 -3.11
N ARG A 246 -15.08 -16.52 -2.64
CA ARG A 246 -14.98 -16.79 -1.20
C ARG A 246 -13.93 -17.84 -0.87
N ALA A 247 -13.49 -17.83 0.40
CA ALA A 247 -12.68 -18.88 0.99
C ALA A 247 -13.56 -19.83 1.79
N GLU A 248 -13.36 -21.13 1.59
CA GLU A 248 -13.95 -22.18 2.41
C GLU A 248 -12.83 -23.04 3.01
N GLN A 249 -13.10 -23.69 4.15
CA GLN A 249 -12.12 -24.58 4.81
C GLN A 249 -10.80 -23.86 5.12
N LEU A 250 -10.90 -22.64 5.64
CA LEU A 250 -9.74 -21.83 6.04
C LEU A 250 -9.04 -22.43 7.25
N GLU A 251 -7.75 -22.70 7.09
CA GLU A 251 -6.86 -23.18 8.15
C GLU A 251 -5.56 -22.38 8.14
N LEU A 252 -4.95 -22.21 9.31
CA LEU A 252 -3.63 -21.60 9.46
C LEU A 252 -2.59 -22.64 9.82
N GLY A 253 -1.52 -22.71 9.05
CA GLY A 253 -0.33 -23.50 9.37
C GLY A 253 0.44 -22.94 10.58
N ASP A 254 1.45 -23.67 11.04
CA ASP A 254 2.30 -23.28 12.18
C ASP A 254 3.06 -21.96 11.93
N ASP A 255 3.32 -21.63 10.68
CA ASP A 255 3.96 -20.42 10.21
C ASP A 255 2.95 -19.29 9.91
N ALA A 256 1.70 -19.46 10.37
CA ALA A 256 0.55 -18.58 10.14
C ALA A 256 0.19 -18.39 8.65
N ARG A 257 0.68 -19.21 7.73
CA ARG A 257 0.23 -19.19 6.34
C ARG A 257 -1.15 -19.83 6.24
N ALA A 258 -2.01 -19.18 5.49
CA ALA A 258 -3.36 -19.66 5.29
C ALA A 258 -3.44 -20.69 4.15
N THR A 259 -4.17 -21.77 4.40
CA THR A 259 -4.67 -22.70 3.38
C THR A 259 -6.19 -22.61 3.35
N PHE A 260 -6.77 -22.60 2.16
CA PHE A 260 -8.22 -22.54 1.99
C PHE A 260 -8.64 -23.05 0.61
N THR A 261 -9.92 -23.34 0.44
CA THR A 261 -10.50 -23.61 -0.87
C THR A 261 -11.06 -22.29 -1.44
N LEU A 262 -10.48 -21.80 -2.54
CA LEU A 262 -11.00 -20.68 -3.32
C LEU A 262 -12.21 -21.13 -4.12
N VAL A 263 -13.34 -20.44 -3.97
CA VAL A 263 -14.62 -20.79 -4.58
C VAL A 263 -15.19 -19.60 -5.34
N ALA A 264 -15.60 -19.82 -6.60
CA ALA A 264 -16.43 -18.87 -7.34
C ALA A 264 -17.42 -19.63 -8.26
N GLY A 265 -18.71 -19.46 -8.04
CA GLY A 265 -19.76 -20.25 -8.69
C GLY A 265 -19.60 -21.74 -8.39
N SER A 266 -19.43 -22.56 -9.42
CA SER A 266 -19.20 -24.01 -9.30
C SER A 266 -17.71 -24.41 -9.26
N GLU A 267 -16.79 -23.48 -9.53
CA GLU A 267 -15.37 -23.73 -9.53
C GLU A 267 -14.80 -23.72 -8.10
N ARG A 268 -13.88 -24.64 -7.79
CA ARG A 268 -13.27 -24.79 -6.46
C ARG A 268 -11.83 -25.26 -6.61
N GLU A 269 -10.88 -24.54 -5.97
CA GLU A 269 -9.46 -24.91 -6.04
C GLU A 269 -8.76 -24.63 -4.69
N PRO A 270 -7.84 -25.50 -4.27
CA PRO A 270 -7.08 -25.26 -3.04
C PRO A 270 -6.01 -24.19 -3.27
N VAL A 271 -5.88 -23.31 -2.29
CA VAL A 271 -4.86 -22.24 -2.22
C VAL A 271 -4.05 -22.39 -0.94
N GLU A 272 -2.75 -22.19 -1.04
CA GLU A 272 -1.83 -22.00 0.08
C GLU A 272 -1.09 -20.68 -0.14
N LEU A 273 -1.29 -19.72 0.76
CA LEU A 273 -0.63 -18.43 0.65
C LEU A 273 0.82 -18.50 1.16
N GLN A 274 1.72 -17.76 0.52
CA GLN A 274 3.11 -17.67 0.98
C GLN A 274 3.33 -16.58 2.03
N VAL A 275 2.35 -15.72 2.23
CA VAL A 275 2.41 -14.60 3.17
C VAL A 275 1.66 -14.96 4.45
N PRO A 276 2.27 -14.80 5.63
CA PRO A 276 1.63 -15.14 6.89
C PRO A 276 0.53 -14.15 7.28
N GLY A 277 -0.47 -14.66 7.99
CA GLY A 277 -1.58 -13.92 8.57
C GLY A 277 -2.92 -14.20 7.91
N GLU A 278 -3.92 -14.51 8.74
CA GLU A 278 -5.30 -14.71 8.30
C GLU A 278 -5.85 -13.50 7.54
N HIS A 279 -5.45 -12.29 7.96
CA HIS A 279 -5.82 -11.02 7.31
C HIS A 279 -5.31 -10.88 5.87
N MET A 280 -4.46 -11.78 5.39
CA MET A 280 -4.05 -11.85 3.98
C MET A 280 -5.08 -12.57 3.10
N VAL A 281 -5.98 -13.36 3.69
CA VAL A 281 -6.99 -14.10 2.92
C VAL A 281 -7.98 -13.16 2.22
N PRO A 282 -8.58 -12.14 2.88
CA PRO A 282 -9.41 -11.17 2.16
C PRO A 282 -8.67 -10.45 1.01
N ASN A 283 -7.38 -10.15 1.19
CA ASN A 283 -6.57 -9.52 0.13
C ASN A 283 -6.39 -10.48 -1.07
N ALA A 284 -6.19 -11.78 -0.80
CA ALA A 284 -6.07 -12.81 -1.84
C ALA A 284 -7.41 -13.02 -2.57
N LEU A 285 -8.54 -13.00 -1.85
CA LEU A 285 -9.88 -13.08 -2.45
C LEU A 285 -10.17 -11.88 -3.34
N ALA A 286 -9.81 -10.67 -2.89
CA ALA A 286 -9.92 -9.45 -3.69
C ALA A 286 -9.07 -9.52 -4.98
N ALA A 287 -7.84 -10.04 -4.88
CA ALA A 287 -6.97 -10.28 -6.03
C ALA A 287 -7.56 -11.31 -7.00
N ALA A 288 -8.10 -12.43 -6.49
CA ALA A 288 -8.80 -13.43 -7.28
C ALA A 288 -10.06 -12.85 -7.97
N ALA A 289 -10.83 -12.01 -7.27
CA ALA A 289 -11.97 -11.29 -7.85
C ALA A 289 -11.53 -10.36 -8.99
N GLY A 290 -10.38 -9.68 -8.88
CA GLY A 290 -9.74 -8.94 -9.97
C GLY A 290 -9.38 -9.83 -11.15
N GLY A 291 -8.86 -11.04 -10.92
CA GLY A 291 -8.62 -12.05 -11.96
C GLY A 291 -9.93 -12.51 -12.63
N ARG A 292 -10.99 -12.75 -11.84
CA ARG A 292 -12.32 -13.14 -12.35
C ARG A 292 -12.94 -12.05 -13.22
N TRP A 293 -12.77 -10.77 -12.84
CA TRP A 293 -13.17 -9.63 -13.69
C TRP A 293 -12.51 -9.68 -15.08
N LEU A 294 -11.28 -10.16 -15.18
CA LEU A 294 -10.56 -10.36 -16.46
C LEU A 294 -10.90 -11.70 -17.14
N GLY A 295 -11.86 -12.48 -16.60
CA GLY A 295 -12.29 -13.77 -17.15
C GLY A 295 -11.34 -14.92 -16.86
N MET A 296 -10.43 -14.80 -15.88
CA MET A 296 -9.61 -15.92 -15.41
C MET A 296 -10.47 -16.95 -14.69
N SER A 297 -10.16 -18.23 -14.81
CA SER A 297 -10.76 -19.32 -14.03
C SER A 297 -10.29 -19.27 -12.56
N VAL A 298 -11.01 -19.93 -11.66
CA VAL A 298 -10.59 -20.11 -10.26
C VAL A 298 -9.25 -20.85 -10.20
N GLY A 299 -9.04 -21.83 -11.08
CA GLY A 299 -7.78 -22.58 -11.16
C GLY A 299 -6.58 -21.70 -11.52
N GLU A 300 -6.72 -20.78 -12.48
CA GLU A 300 -5.67 -19.83 -12.84
C GLU A 300 -5.35 -18.88 -11.67
N CYS A 301 -6.39 -18.34 -11.01
CA CYS A 301 -6.20 -17.48 -9.85
C CYS A 301 -5.51 -18.22 -8.67
N ALA A 302 -5.97 -19.43 -8.35
CA ALA A 302 -5.40 -20.25 -7.29
C ALA A 302 -3.93 -20.60 -7.55
N ALA A 303 -3.59 -21.01 -8.78
CA ALA A 303 -2.22 -21.31 -9.18
C ALA A 303 -1.29 -20.09 -9.04
N ALA A 304 -1.75 -18.92 -9.43
CA ALA A 304 -0.99 -17.68 -9.31
C ALA A 304 -0.77 -17.25 -7.84
N LEU A 305 -1.78 -17.38 -6.98
CA LEU A 305 -1.69 -17.03 -5.56
C LEU A 305 -0.66 -17.87 -4.80
N LYS A 306 -0.45 -19.15 -5.18
CA LYS A 306 0.55 -20.03 -4.56
C LYS A 306 1.99 -19.53 -4.69
N GLY A 307 2.30 -18.76 -5.72
CA GLY A 307 3.63 -18.18 -5.94
C GLY A 307 3.73 -16.69 -5.61
N ALA A 308 2.63 -16.09 -5.18
CA ALA A 308 2.56 -14.64 -5.00
C ALA A 308 3.36 -14.17 -3.78
N THR A 309 4.10 -13.09 -3.96
CA THR A 309 4.81 -12.37 -2.90
C THR A 309 4.29 -10.95 -2.81
N ILE A 310 4.51 -10.30 -1.68
CA ILE A 310 4.11 -8.90 -1.45
C ILE A 310 5.32 -8.03 -1.11
N ALA A 311 5.11 -6.72 -1.15
CA ALA A 311 6.14 -5.72 -0.86
C ALA A 311 6.81 -5.95 0.51
N ARG A 312 8.06 -5.51 0.62
CA ARG A 312 8.85 -5.55 1.87
C ARG A 312 8.12 -4.83 3.02
N TRP A 313 8.45 -5.26 4.25
CA TRP A 313 7.92 -4.69 5.49
C TRP A 313 6.39 -4.83 5.65
N ARG A 314 5.81 -5.83 5.00
CA ARG A 314 4.42 -6.25 5.16
C ARG A 314 4.37 -7.73 5.49
N MET A 315 4.40 -8.04 6.79
CA MET A 315 4.45 -9.42 7.31
C MET A 315 5.63 -10.25 6.74
N GLY A 316 6.69 -9.57 6.27
CA GLY A 316 7.91 -10.23 5.80
C GLY A 316 8.60 -10.98 6.93
N THR A 317 9.06 -12.21 6.69
CA THR A 317 9.71 -13.02 7.71
C THR A 317 11.14 -13.37 7.35
N PHE A 318 12.03 -13.31 8.33
CA PHE A 318 13.39 -13.82 8.21
C PHE A 318 13.88 -14.39 9.55
N ARG A 319 14.92 -15.21 9.50
CA ARG A 319 15.58 -15.71 10.71
C ARG A 319 16.92 -15.05 10.90
N THR A 320 17.18 -14.61 12.13
CA THR A 320 18.50 -14.11 12.54
C THR A 320 19.52 -15.26 12.60
N GLY A 321 20.81 -14.93 12.62
CA GLY A 321 21.88 -15.93 12.83
C GLY A 321 21.79 -16.67 14.16
N SER A 322 21.10 -16.11 15.17
CA SER A 322 20.82 -16.74 16.45
C SER A 322 19.58 -17.63 16.46
N GLY A 323 18.84 -17.73 15.34
CA GLY A 323 17.64 -18.58 15.23
C GLY A 323 16.33 -17.92 15.68
N VAL A 324 16.32 -16.61 15.89
CA VAL A 324 15.11 -15.82 16.18
C VAL A 324 14.32 -15.61 14.89
N LEU A 325 13.01 -15.81 14.92
CA LEU A 325 12.12 -15.49 13.81
C LEU A 325 11.67 -14.03 13.92
N VAL A 326 11.98 -13.20 12.94
CA VAL A 326 11.54 -11.81 12.86
C VAL A 326 10.39 -11.71 11.87
N VAL A 327 9.30 -11.07 12.29
CA VAL A 327 8.16 -10.68 11.46
C VAL A 327 8.24 -9.17 11.27
N ASN A 328 8.63 -8.75 10.08
CA ASN A 328 8.77 -7.34 9.74
C ASN A 328 7.48 -6.83 9.07
N ASP A 329 6.71 -6.05 9.82
CA ASP A 329 5.50 -5.36 9.36
C ASP A 329 5.60 -3.84 9.64
N ALA A 330 6.80 -3.29 9.41
CA ALA A 330 7.19 -1.92 9.78
C ALA A 330 6.79 -0.86 8.74
N TYR A 331 6.04 -1.21 7.69
CA TYR A 331 5.68 -0.24 6.65
C TYR A 331 4.70 0.81 7.15
N ASN A 332 3.62 0.40 7.82
CA ASN A 332 2.61 1.30 8.38
C ASN A 332 1.84 0.62 9.53
N ALA A 333 1.13 1.44 10.32
CA ALA A 333 0.32 0.97 11.43
C ALA A 333 -0.95 1.79 11.60
N ASN A 334 -2.04 1.08 11.89
CA ASN A 334 -3.30 1.60 12.42
C ASN A 334 -3.89 0.53 13.38
N PRO A 335 -4.96 0.81 14.14
CA PRO A 335 -5.45 -0.09 15.18
C PRO A 335 -5.72 -1.52 14.70
N GLU A 336 -6.43 -1.69 13.59
CA GLU A 336 -6.80 -3.00 13.05
C GLU A 336 -5.55 -3.76 12.58
N SER A 337 -4.64 -3.09 11.89
CA SER A 337 -3.41 -3.73 11.40
C SER A 337 -2.44 -4.09 12.52
N MET A 338 -2.38 -3.28 13.62
CA MET A 338 -1.61 -3.61 14.82
C MET A 338 -2.15 -4.89 15.46
N ALA A 339 -3.47 -4.99 15.62
CA ALA A 339 -4.12 -6.17 16.17
C ALA A 339 -3.87 -7.42 15.31
N ALA A 340 -3.97 -7.30 13.98
CA ALA A 340 -3.70 -8.40 13.06
C ALA A 340 -2.24 -8.88 13.12
N GLY A 341 -1.28 -7.95 13.11
CA GLY A 341 0.15 -8.25 13.24
C GLY A 341 0.49 -8.97 14.56
N LEU A 342 -0.01 -8.45 15.66
CA LEU A 342 0.18 -9.03 16.99
C LEU A 342 -0.40 -10.45 17.08
N LYS A 343 -1.64 -10.67 16.64
CA LYS A 343 -2.27 -12.00 16.64
C LYS A 343 -1.49 -13.00 15.77
N THR A 344 -1.05 -12.57 14.58
CA THR A 344 -0.25 -13.39 13.67
C THR A 344 1.09 -13.77 14.30
N ALA A 345 1.81 -12.81 14.89
CA ALA A 345 3.08 -13.08 15.55
C ALA A 345 2.92 -14.02 16.76
N ARG A 346 1.83 -13.88 17.55
CA ARG A 346 1.51 -14.81 18.65
C ARG A 346 1.22 -16.23 18.12
N TRP A 347 0.47 -16.34 17.03
CA TRP A 347 0.24 -17.65 16.40
C TRP A 347 1.57 -18.33 16.01
N MET A 348 2.48 -17.59 15.38
CA MET A 348 3.79 -18.11 14.97
C MET A 348 4.69 -18.48 16.17
N ALA A 349 4.57 -17.75 17.28
CA ALA A 349 5.33 -18.03 18.48
C ALA A 349 4.82 -19.28 19.21
N ARG A 350 3.56 -19.68 19.03
CA ARG A 350 2.96 -20.86 19.69
C ARG A 350 3.14 -20.79 21.21
N GLU A 351 3.80 -21.80 21.79
CA GLU A 351 4.18 -21.86 23.22
C GLU A 351 5.51 -21.13 23.49
N GLY A 352 6.18 -20.63 22.46
CA GLY A 352 7.42 -19.87 22.57
C GLY A 352 7.19 -18.40 22.95
N ARG A 353 8.28 -17.66 23.15
CA ARG A 353 8.20 -16.27 23.57
C ARG A 353 7.96 -15.34 22.37
N LEU A 354 7.12 -14.33 22.61
CA LEU A 354 6.84 -13.24 21.67
C LEU A 354 7.42 -11.92 22.19
N VAL A 355 8.28 -11.29 21.40
CA VAL A 355 8.74 -9.91 21.59
C VAL A 355 8.00 -9.02 20.61
N ALA A 356 7.38 -7.95 21.09
CA ALA A 356 6.74 -6.95 20.24
C ALA A 356 7.51 -5.63 20.29
N VAL A 357 8.02 -5.16 19.16
CA VAL A 357 8.61 -3.83 18.99
C VAL A 357 7.60 -2.98 18.24
N LEU A 358 6.98 -2.06 18.95
CA LEU A 358 5.84 -1.30 18.45
C LEU A 358 6.16 0.20 18.37
N GLY A 359 5.94 0.79 17.19
CA GLY A 359 5.96 2.22 16.99
C GLY A 359 4.55 2.81 17.12
N HIS A 360 4.44 4.12 17.05
CA HIS A 360 3.15 4.80 17.10
C HIS A 360 2.32 4.59 15.82
N MET A 361 1.02 4.81 15.96
CA MET A 361 0.06 4.87 14.86
C MET A 361 -0.22 6.33 14.52
N ALA A 362 0.28 6.79 13.37
CA ALA A 362 0.13 8.18 12.95
C ALA A 362 -1.31 8.51 12.48
N GLU A 363 -1.64 9.80 12.48
CA GLU A 363 -2.85 10.39 11.86
C GLU A 363 -4.19 9.94 12.48
N LEU A 364 -4.18 9.41 13.71
CA LEU A 364 -5.40 9.02 14.44
C LEU A 364 -6.13 10.22 15.08
N GLY A 365 -5.46 11.35 15.19
CA GLY A 365 -6.07 12.56 15.78
C GLY A 365 -6.56 12.36 17.22
N PRO A 366 -7.81 12.74 17.55
CA PRO A 366 -8.29 12.73 18.93
C PRO A 366 -8.38 11.33 19.55
N ILE A 367 -8.46 10.27 18.76
CA ILE A 367 -8.53 8.88 19.28
C ILE A 367 -7.14 8.25 19.47
N ALA A 368 -6.05 8.94 19.12
CA ALA A 368 -4.71 8.37 19.11
C ALA A 368 -4.33 7.76 20.47
N PHE A 369 -4.54 8.49 21.56
CA PHE A 369 -4.19 8.00 22.89
C PHE A 369 -4.93 6.70 23.26
N ASP A 370 -6.25 6.67 23.09
CA ASP A 370 -7.09 5.53 23.44
C ASP A 370 -6.77 4.30 22.59
N GLU A 371 -6.49 4.50 21.29
CA GLU A 371 -6.13 3.39 20.39
C GLU A 371 -4.74 2.82 20.71
N HIS A 372 -3.78 3.66 21.10
CA HIS A 372 -2.50 3.16 21.60
C HIS A 372 -2.64 2.38 22.90
N GLU A 373 -3.47 2.83 23.85
CA GLU A 373 -3.75 2.08 25.07
C GLU A 373 -4.37 0.71 24.77
N LYS A 374 -5.36 0.63 23.86
CA LYS A 374 -5.97 -0.64 23.43
C LYS A 374 -4.95 -1.63 22.85
N VAL A 375 -3.96 -1.14 22.11
CA VAL A 375 -2.87 -1.99 21.59
C VAL A 375 -2.03 -2.55 22.74
N GLY A 376 -1.73 -1.74 23.75
CA GLY A 376 -1.02 -2.18 24.95
C GLY A 376 -1.77 -3.27 25.72
N GLU A 377 -3.07 -3.07 25.95
CA GLU A 377 -3.95 -4.07 26.56
C GLU A 377 -4.00 -5.36 25.74
N LEU A 378 -4.16 -5.24 24.41
CA LEU A 378 -4.17 -6.40 23.53
C LEU A 378 -2.85 -7.18 23.60
N ALA A 379 -1.70 -6.50 23.61
CA ALA A 379 -0.39 -7.16 23.72
C ALA A 379 -0.29 -8.06 24.96
N VAL A 380 -0.83 -7.62 26.10
CA VAL A 380 -0.87 -8.42 27.32
C VAL A 380 -1.83 -9.61 27.16
N ARG A 381 -3.05 -9.37 26.67
CA ARG A 381 -4.09 -10.41 26.54
C ARG A 381 -3.69 -11.55 25.60
N ILE A 382 -2.88 -11.26 24.58
CA ILE A 382 -2.35 -12.31 23.69
C ILE A 382 -1.04 -12.93 24.17
N GLY A 383 -0.49 -12.47 25.29
CA GLY A 383 0.70 -13.05 25.91
C GLY A 383 2.01 -12.61 25.26
N VAL A 384 2.20 -11.30 25.05
CA VAL A 384 3.53 -10.73 24.72
C VAL A 384 4.44 -10.86 25.95
N ASP A 385 5.61 -11.47 25.78
CA ASP A 385 6.58 -11.70 26.86
C ASP A 385 7.48 -10.49 27.10
N ARG A 386 7.81 -9.72 26.04
CA ARG A 386 8.51 -8.47 26.12
C ARG A 386 7.93 -7.46 25.13
N LEU A 387 7.64 -6.28 25.67
CA LEU A 387 7.14 -5.14 24.88
C LEU A 387 8.18 -4.04 24.82
N ILE A 388 8.55 -3.64 23.63
CA ILE A 388 9.45 -2.52 23.36
C ILE A 388 8.66 -1.49 22.56
N THR A 389 8.59 -0.25 23.01
CA THR A 389 7.97 0.83 22.27
C THR A 389 9.01 1.82 21.76
N VAL A 390 8.82 2.35 20.55
CA VAL A 390 9.74 3.31 19.92
C VAL A 390 9.00 4.59 19.58
N GLY A 391 9.52 5.70 20.11
CA GLY A 391 8.95 7.04 19.97
C GLY A 391 8.00 7.42 21.11
N ASP A 392 7.86 8.72 21.34
CA ASP A 392 7.16 9.27 22.51
C ASP A 392 5.66 8.87 22.53
N GLU A 393 4.97 8.99 21.39
CA GLU A 393 3.56 8.65 21.29
C GLU A 393 3.28 7.15 21.56
N ALA A 394 4.23 6.26 21.20
CA ALA A 394 4.11 4.82 21.45
C ALA A 394 4.20 4.45 22.94
N ARG A 395 4.69 5.34 23.81
CA ARG A 395 4.76 5.12 25.26
C ARG A 395 3.39 4.90 25.92
N ALA A 396 2.30 5.34 25.27
CA ALA A 396 0.95 5.03 25.74
C ALA A 396 0.67 3.50 25.71
N ILE A 397 1.19 2.80 24.68
CA ILE A 397 1.13 1.32 24.58
C ILE A 397 1.83 0.69 25.78
N ALA A 398 3.05 1.13 26.10
CA ALA A 398 3.84 0.62 27.21
C ALA A 398 3.16 0.81 28.55
N ARG A 399 2.62 2.03 28.80
CA ARG A 399 1.89 2.34 30.05
C ARG A 399 0.64 1.50 30.22
N ALA A 400 -0.14 1.31 29.15
CA ALA A 400 -1.35 0.48 29.17
C ALA A 400 -1.00 -0.99 29.44
N ALA A 401 0.06 -1.52 28.81
CA ALA A 401 0.49 -2.90 29.04
C ALA A 401 0.89 -3.16 30.50
N VAL A 402 1.65 -2.25 31.13
CA VAL A 402 1.97 -2.36 32.57
C VAL A 402 0.71 -2.31 33.42
N ARG A 403 -0.22 -1.42 33.13
CA ARG A 403 -1.50 -1.32 33.85
C ARG A 403 -2.36 -2.55 33.69
N GLU A 404 -2.34 -3.21 32.54
CA GLU A 404 -3.06 -4.46 32.24
C GLU A 404 -2.39 -5.69 32.85
N GLY A 405 -1.14 -5.58 33.38
CA GLY A 405 -0.47 -6.63 34.16
C GLY A 405 0.84 -7.16 33.58
N LEU A 406 1.38 -6.59 32.50
CA LEU A 406 2.73 -6.93 32.05
C LEU A 406 3.74 -6.39 33.07
N VAL A 407 4.64 -7.26 33.53
CA VAL A 407 5.63 -6.86 34.54
C VAL A 407 6.55 -5.76 33.99
N PRO A 408 6.85 -4.70 34.80
CA PRO A 408 7.59 -3.54 34.30
C PRO A 408 8.97 -3.88 33.67
N GLU A 409 9.63 -4.93 34.16
CA GLU A 409 10.93 -5.41 33.66
C GLU A 409 10.83 -6.00 32.24
N SER A 410 9.63 -6.38 31.81
CA SER A 410 9.35 -6.85 30.46
C SER A 410 8.94 -5.71 29.50
N VAL A 411 8.94 -4.45 29.97
CA VAL A 411 8.58 -3.29 29.14
C VAL A 411 9.76 -2.33 29.05
N ALA A 412 10.07 -1.90 27.82
CA ALA A 412 11.05 -0.86 27.56
C ALA A 412 10.52 0.18 26.57
N SER A 413 11.01 1.42 26.65
CA SER A 413 10.64 2.48 25.72
C SER A 413 11.89 3.23 25.30
N TYR A 414 12.08 3.38 24.00
CA TYR A 414 13.22 4.06 23.39
C TYR A 414 12.76 5.16 22.45
N ASP A 415 13.59 6.16 22.25
CA ASP A 415 13.39 7.18 21.22
C ASP A 415 14.21 6.84 19.95
N ASP A 416 15.23 5.97 20.11
CA ASP A 416 16.12 5.54 19.06
C ASP A 416 15.89 4.06 18.67
N THR A 417 15.84 3.80 17.37
CA THR A 417 15.64 2.46 16.81
C THR A 417 16.84 1.55 16.99
N ALA A 418 18.08 2.10 17.09
CA ALA A 418 19.26 1.30 17.31
C ALA A 418 19.34 0.78 18.75
N GLU A 419 18.94 1.61 19.74
CA GLU A 419 18.83 1.19 21.15
C GLU A 419 17.75 0.10 21.30
N ALA A 420 16.60 0.27 20.66
CA ALA A 420 15.56 -0.75 20.64
C ALA A 420 16.06 -2.07 20.04
N GLY A 421 16.79 -2.00 18.92
CA GLY A 421 17.40 -3.17 18.27
C GLY A 421 18.42 -3.88 19.15
N ALA A 422 19.27 -3.11 19.88
CA ALA A 422 20.23 -3.66 20.81
C ALA A 422 19.56 -4.38 22.00
N ASP A 423 18.45 -3.84 22.53
CA ASP A 423 17.65 -4.52 23.56
C ASP A 423 17.07 -5.84 23.04
N VAL A 424 16.47 -5.84 21.83
CA VAL A 424 15.96 -7.08 21.20
C VAL A 424 17.06 -8.14 21.11
N LEU A 425 18.26 -7.77 20.62
CA LEU A 425 19.40 -8.69 20.51
C LEU A 425 19.85 -9.24 21.86
N ALA A 426 19.87 -8.40 22.89
CA ALA A 426 20.28 -8.80 24.23
C ALA A 426 19.28 -9.73 24.92
N TRP A 427 17.97 -9.56 24.64
CA TRP A 427 16.90 -10.28 25.31
C TRP A 427 16.49 -11.58 24.61
N THR A 428 16.60 -11.62 23.28
CA THR A 428 16.10 -12.74 22.47
C THR A 428 17.06 -13.94 22.46
N ARG A 429 16.48 -15.11 22.24
CA ARG A 429 17.20 -16.38 22.06
C ARG A 429 16.57 -17.20 20.93
N SER A 430 17.26 -18.26 20.52
CA SER A 430 16.75 -19.17 19.48
C SER A 430 15.33 -19.68 19.82
N GLY A 431 14.45 -19.63 18.83
CA GLY A 431 13.03 -20.04 18.96
C GLY A 431 12.08 -18.90 19.33
N ASP A 432 12.59 -17.72 19.70
CA ASP A 432 11.71 -16.57 19.94
C ASP A 432 11.17 -16.00 18.61
N VAL A 433 10.02 -15.33 18.69
CA VAL A 433 9.43 -14.54 17.60
C VAL A 433 9.48 -13.07 17.97
N VAL A 434 9.89 -12.23 17.03
CA VAL A 434 9.92 -10.77 17.16
C VAL A 434 8.99 -10.15 16.12
N LEU A 435 8.01 -9.37 16.55
CA LEU A 435 7.20 -8.52 15.67
C LEU A 435 7.75 -7.10 15.66
N LEU A 436 7.97 -6.55 14.47
CA LEU A 436 8.30 -5.13 14.25
C LEU A 436 7.10 -4.47 13.56
N LYS A 437 6.42 -3.50 14.22
CA LYS A 437 5.27 -2.83 13.63
C LYS A 437 5.08 -1.40 14.13
N GLY A 438 4.94 -0.46 13.22
CA GLY A 438 4.71 0.96 13.48
C GLY A 438 4.37 1.72 12.20
N SER A 439 3.93 2.95 12.32
CA SER A 439 3.78 3.82 11.14
C SER A 439 5.15 4.13 10.53
N ARG A 440 5.16 4.50 9.25
CA ARG A 440 6.39 4.72 8.46
C ARG A 440 7.40 5.65 9.13
N VAL A 441 6.89 6.69 9.79
CA VAL A 441 7.71 7.67 10.50
C VAL A 441 8.43 7.11 11.75
N ALA A 442 7.98 5.96 12.29
CA ALA A 442 8.65 5.31 13.41
C ALA A 442 9.97 4.64 13.02
N GLY A 443 10.20 4.38 11.72
CA GLY A 443 11.47 3.91 11.18
C GLY A 443 11.89 2.52 11.66
N LEU A 444 10.94 1.64 12.02
CA LEU A 444 11.24 0.33 12.63
C LEU A 444 11.93 -0.65 11.67
N GLU A 445 11.98 -0.38 10.38
CA GLU A 445 12.82 -1.11 9.43
C GLU A 445 14.30 -1.08 9.81
N ARG A 446 14.76 -0.03 10.54
CA ARG A 446 16.13 0.06 11.07
C ARG A 446 16.38 -0.96 12.18
N VAL A 447 15.34 -1.30 12.95
CA VAL A 447 15.45 -2.40 13.92
C VAL A 447 15.66 -3.72 13.20
N ALA A 448 14.95 -3.96 12.09
CA ALA A 448 15.12 -5.15 11.26
C ALA A 448 16.54 -5.24 10.68
N GLU A 449 17.13 -4.12 10.24
CA GLU A 449 18.50 -4.05 9.77
C GLU A 449 19.51 -4.43 10.88
N VAL A 450 19.31 -3.94 12.11
CA VAL A 450 20.12 -4.32 13.29
C VAL A 450 20.01 -5.82 13.57
N LEU A 451 18.83 -6.41 13.38
CA LEU A 451 18.59 -7.85 13.56
C LEU A 451 19.10 -8.71 12.41
N GLY A 452 19.70 -8.11 11.38
CA GLY A 452 20.31 -8.80 10.25
C GLY A 452 19.33 -9.15 9.12
N GLU A 453 18.30 -8.32 8.89
CA GLU A 453 17.47 -8.48 7.70
C GLU A 453 18.34 -8.48 6.43
N PRO A 454 18.25 -9.50 5.56
CA PRO A 454 19.05 -9.52 4.34
C PRO A 454 18.75 -8.28 3.50
N GLY A 455 19.81 -7.51 3.17
CA GLY A 455 19.69 -6.33 2.33
C GLY A 455 19.12 -6.70 0.96
N GLY A 456 17.84 -6.40 0.74
CA GLY A 456 17.26 -6.42 -0.60
C GLY A 456 17.61 -5.13 -1.30
N VAL A 457 17.80 -5.18 -2.61
CA VAL A 457 17.96 -4.01 -3.47
C VAL A 457 16.82 -3.02 -3.18
N ARG A 458 17.20 -1.75 -2.91
CA ARG A 458 16.27 -0.64 -2.63
C ARG A 458 15.42 -0.33 -3.84
#